data_f095dbb8dcd046c2d050cba469613d4a
#
_entry.id   f095dbb8dcd046c2d050cba469613d4a
#
_cell.length_a   1.000
_cell.length_b   1.000
_cell.length_c   1.000
_cell.angle_alpha   90.00
_cell.angle_beta   90.00
_cell.angle_gamma   90.00
#
_symmetry.space_group_name_H-M   'P 1'
#
loop_
_entity.id
_entity.type
_entity.pdbx_description
1 polymer ?
#
loop_
_entity_poly.entity_id
_entity_poly.type
_entity_poly.pdbx_seq_one_letter_code
_entity_poly.pdbx_strand_id
1 'polypeptide(L)'
;MRAAQEPPSLVIRGSFRGLTGHDHHTREFARHLARQGIRLQLADFANWHLVKLPDDARDPWFEQLTAPVPAEAVLQFCMPHQVVASGSRLTVNYTMFEACPVPAGWVARGRSHDLVIVPTESSRQFWLAGGYPPDRIRTCPLGADVDRFRPGVPPLALAGPAGRPVSDYRVRVLNVCEPQPRKNLVGLVRTWLTATSPDDDAILIVKLSLSSRAAATDLFRRLALMQQSLGRSLAQAAPVLFTNRLFAEAEMPGLYAAASHYWSLSRGEGWDLPMTEAAAAGLRLIAPRHTAYLTYLDDDVAQLIPSRLEPADTSGTPWAAALFDGSQWWAPDEDAAAQALRHAIDGHDQPRASARDRLAASFTWPQAAARLTGILADLHAEHGRPF
;
A
#
# COMPACT_ATOMS: atom_id res chain seq x y z
N MET A 1 -47.79 7.19 -7.19
CA MET A 1 -46.43 7.17 -7.78
C MET A 1 -45.48 7.45 -6.65
N ARG A 2 -44.62 6.49 -6.27
CA ARG A 2 -43.48 6.78 -5.38
C ARG A 2 -42.58 7.71 -6.18
N ALA A 3 -42.21 8.88 -5.62
CA ALA A 3 -41.18 9.71 -6.19
C ALA A 3 -39.94 8.85 -6.40
N ALA A 4 -39.35 8.88 -7.57
CA ALA A 4 -38.12 8.19 -7.82
C ALA A 4 -37.10 8.71 -6.78
N GLN A 5 -36.63 7.83 -5.91
CA GLN A 5 -35.64 8.18 -4.89
C GLN A 5 -34.40 8.64 -5.64
N GLU A 6 -33.90 9.82 -5.36
CA GLU A 6 -32.66 10.29 -5.98
C GLU A 6 -31.53 9.31 -5.65
N PRO A 7 -30.62 9.05 -6.59
CA PRO A 7 -29.50 8.16 -6.34
C PRO A 7 -28.64 8.73 -5.20
N PRO A 8 -28.07 7.86 -4.34
CA PRO A 8 -27.19 8.28 -3.26
C PRO A 8 -26.03 9.10 -3.79
N SER A 9 -25.55 10.05 -3.01
CA SER A 9 -24.47 10.94 -3.41
C SER A 9 -23.43 11.12 -2.31
N LEU A 10 -22.16 11.26 -2.69
CA LEU A 10 -21.02 11.31 -1.77
C LEU A 10 -19.96 12.28 -2.28
N VAL A 11 -19.45 13.12 -1.39
CA VAL A 11 -18.21 13.87 -1.64
C VAL A 11 -17.04 13.04 -1.12
N ILE A 12 -16.07 12.77 -1.99
CA ILE A 12 -14.78 12.15 -1.63
C ILE A 12 -13.71 13.23 -1.68
N ARG A 13 -13.10 13.53 -0.54
CA ARG A 13 -11.93 14.39 -0.46
C ARG A 13 -10.68 13.54 -0.29
N GLY A 14 -9.83 13.52 -1.30
CA GLY A 14 -8.61 12.72 -1.32
C GLY A 14 -7.73 13.08 -2.51
N SER A 15 -6.46 12.70 -2.48
CA SER A 15 -5.61 12.86 -3.65
C SER A 15 -5.98 11.80 -4.69
N PHE A 16 -6.04 12.20 -5.96
CA PHE A 16 -6.34 11.29 -7.07
C PHE A 16 -5.56 11.59 -8.35
N ARG A 17 -4.77 12.67 -8.35
CA ARG A 17 -3.99 13.14 -9.50
C ARG A 17 -2.52 12.71 -9.46
N GLY A 18 -2.11 11.93 -8.49
CA GLY A 18 -0.74 11.48 -8.29
C GLY A 18 -0.56 9.99 -8.54
N LEU A 19 0.64 9.49 -8.17
CA LEU A 19 1.10 8.13 -8.41
C LEU A 19 1.22 7.29 -7.12
N THR A 20 0.78 7.83 -5.99
CA THR A 20 0.92 7.14 -4.70
C THR A 20 -0.17 6.11 -4.48
N GLY A 21 0.03 5.25 -3.48
CA GLY A 21 -1.01 4.33 -3.03
C GLY A 21 -2.30 5.04 -2.61
N HIS A 22 -2.21 6.25 -2.06
CA HIS A 22 -3.39 7.05 -1.71
C HIS A 22 -4.15 7.54 -2.93
N ASP A 23 -3.46 7.97 -3.99
CA ASP A 23 -4.09 8.37 -5.25
C ASP A 23 -4.80 7.18 -5.89
N HIS A 24 -4.13 6.03 -5.95
CA HIS A 24 -4.71 4.80 -6.47
C HIS A 24 -5.94 4.36 -5.65
N HIS A 25 -5.84 4.35 -4.33
CA HIS A 25 -6.92 4.07 -3.40
C HIS A 25 -8.15 4.95 -3.67
N THR A 26 -7.97 6.27 -3.79
CA THR A 26 -9.07 7.21 -4.07
C THR A 26 -9.71 6.92 -5.42
N ARG A 27 -8.90 6.69 -6.46
CA ARG A 27 -9.39 6.37 -7.80
C ARG A 27 -10.20 5.09 -7.86
N GLU A 28 -9.72 4.03 -7.21
CA GLU A 28 -10.42 2.75 -7.24
C GLU A 28 -11.74 2.78 -6.47
N PHE A 29 -11.79 3.40 -5.30
CA PHE A 29 -13.06 3.61 -4.62
C PHE A 29 -14.02 4.44 -5.46
N ALA A 30 -13.56 5.54 -6.07
CA ALA A 30 -14.41 6.38 -6.91
C ALA A 30 -15.00 5.57 -8.09
N ARG A 31 -14.17 4.78 -8.81
CA ARG A 31 -14.63 3.94 -9.92
C ARG A 31 -15.70 2.95 -9.48
N HIS A 32 -15.49 2.27 -8.37
CA HIS A 32 -16.38 1.19 -7.94
C HIS A 32 -17.63 1.68 -7.22
N LEU A 33 -17.58 2.81 -6.50
CA LEU A 33 -18.76 3.47 -5.95
C LEU A 33 -19.66 4.04 -7.07
N ALA A 34 -19.08 4.67 -8.10
CA ALA A 34 -19.84 5.14 -9.25
C ALA A 34 -20.53 3.99 -10.00
N ARG A 35 -19.88 2.83 -10.13
CA ARG A 35 -20.49 1.60 -10.72
C ARG A 35 -21.67 1.07 -9.89
N GLN A 36 -21.75 1.40 -8.61
CA GLN A 36 -22.90 1.10 -7.75
C GLN A 36 -24.03 2.15 -7.85
N GLY A 37 -23.89 3.14 -8.73
CA GLY A 37 -24.88 4.18 -8.95
C GLY A 37 -24.79 5.38 -7.99
N ILE A 38 -23.72 5.48 -7.20
CA ILE A 38 -23.50 6.62 -6.30
C ILE A 38 -23.00 7.80 -7.13
N ARG A 39 -23.66 8.96 -7.02
CA ARG A 39 -23.19 10.21 -7.62
C ARG A 39 -22.03 10.76 -6.79
N LEU A 40 -20.89 10.98 -7.43
CA LEU A 40 -19.66 11.36 -6.74
C LEU A 40 -19.22 12.78 -7.07
N GLN A 41 -18.70 13.46 -6.06
CA GLN A 41 -17.82 14.61 -6.24
C GLN A 41 -16.44 14.27 -5.70
N LEU A 42 -15.39 14.46 -6.52
CA LEU A 42 -14.00 14.38 -6.08
C LEU A 42 -13.48 15.78 -5.72
N ALA A 43 -13.04 15.96 -4.49
CA ALA A 43 -12.35 17.15 -4.01
C ALA A 43 -10.86 16.81 -3.80
N ASP A 44 -9.98 17.36 -4.66
CA ASP A 44 -8.55 17.06 -4.62
C ASP A 44 -7.88 17.55 -3.34
N PHE A 45 -6.94 16.77 -2.86
CA PHE A 45 -6.04 17.12 -1.78
C PHE A 45 -4.75 17.71 -2.38
N ALA A 46 -4.84 18.95 -2.85
CA ALA A 46 -3.90 19.57 -3.78
C ALA A 46 -2.42 19.52 -3.36
N ASN A 47 -2.12 19.50 -2.05
CA ASN A 47 -0.75 19.57 -1.51
C ASN A 47 -0.27 18.25 -0.92
N TRP A 48 -0.95 17.13 -1.22
CA TRP A 48 -0.61 15.84 -0.64
C TRP A 48 0.71 15.30 -1.17
N HIS A 49 0.97 15.47 -2.48
CA HIS A 49 2.17 14.98 -3.15
C HIS A 49 2.77 15.99 -4.10
N LEU A 50 4.11 15.97 -4.15
CA LEU A 50 4.89 16.77 -5.09
C LEU A 50 4.87 16.20 -6.51
N VAL A 51 4.68 14.88 -6.66
CA VAL A 51 4.68 14.20 -7.95
C VAL A 51 3.24 13.91 -8.38
N LYS A 52 2.78 14.65 -9.39
CA LYS A 52 1.48 14.44 -10.03
C LYS A 52 1.66 13.78 -11.38
N LEU A 53 0.64 13.07 -11.83
CA LEU A 53 0.56 12.62 -13.22
C LEU A 53 0.61 13.83 -14.16
N PRO A 54 1.36 13.76 -15.26
CA PRO A 54 1.23 14.72 -16.36
C PRO A 54 -0.23 14.82 -16.80
N ASP A 55 -0.64 15.99 -17.28
CA ASP A 55 -2.04 16.25 -17.63
C ASP A 55 -2.55 15.29 -18.71
N ASP A 56 -1.72 14.93 -19.67
CA ASP A 56 -2.01 13.98 -20.74
C ASP A 56 -2.09 12.51 -20.27
N ALA A 57 -1.57 12.21 -19.08
CA ALA A 57 -1.66 10.88 -18.45
C ALA A 57 -2.81 10.77 -17.44
N ARG A 58 -3.58 11.84 -17.20
CA ARG A 58 -4.74 11.82 -16.31
C ARG A 58 -5.96 11.30 -17.04
N ASP A 59 -6.70 10.40 -16.38
CA ASP A 59 -7.99 9.94 -16.90
C ASP A 59 -9.04 11.07 -16.79
N PRO A 60 -9.58 11.58 -17.92
CA PRO A 60 -10.54 12.68 -17.93
C PRO A 60 -11.81 12.39 -17.14
N TRP A 61 -12.15 11.12 -16.93
CA TRP A 61 -13.32 10.76 -16.15
C TRP A 61 -13.23 11.25 -14.71
N PHE A 62 -12.06 11.21 -14.07
CA PHE A 62 -11.91 11.73 -12.71
C PHE A 62 -12.06 13.27 -12.64
N GLU A 63 -11.62 13.97 -13.69
CA GLU A 63 -11.77 15.42 -13.75
C GLU A 63 -13.25 15.83 -13.89
N GLN A 64 -14.09 15.03 -14.56
CA GLN A 64 -15.54 15.26 -14.64
C GLN A 64 -16.20 15.11 -13.27
N LEU A 65 -15.68 14.27 -12.39
CA LEU A 65 -16.18 14.10 -11.03
C LEU A 65 -15.87 15.26 -10.09
N THR A 66 -15.16 16.30 -10.52
CA THR A 66 -14.92 17.49 -9.68
C THR A 66 -16.11 18.43 -9.58
N ALA A 67 -17.14 18.22 -10.40
CA ALA A 67 -18.38 19.02 -10.36
C ALA A 67 -19.12 18.78 -9.02
N PRO A 68 -19.65 19.83 -8.38
CA PRO A 68 -20.38 19.72 -7.12
C PRO A 68 -21.61 18.81 -7.20
N VAL A 69 -21.81 17.99 -6.17
CA VAL A 69 -23.05 17.23 -5.97
C VAL A 69 -23.63 17.52 -4.58
N PRO A 70 -24.96 17.53 -4.41
CA PRO A 70 -25.56 17.56 -3.10
C PRO A 70 -25.27 16.22 -2.40
N ALA A 71 -24.67 16.26 -1.23
CA ALA A 71 -24.36 15.07 -0.45
C ALA A 71 -24.43 15.36 1.05
N GLU A 72 -24.93 14.39 1.81
CA GLU A 72 -25.07 14.46 3.26
C GLU A 72 -23.80 14.04 4.00
N ALA A 73 -22.83 13.41 3.31
CA ALA A 73 -21.56 12.98 3.88
C ALA A 73 -20.36 13.42 3.04
N VAL A 74 -19.23 13.63 3.73
CA VAL A 74 -17.91 13.83 3.13
C VAL A 74 -16.99 12.75 3.64
N LEU A 75 -16.55 11.86 2.76
CA LEU A 75 -15.52 10.85 3.00
C LEU A 75 -14.14 11.44 2.71
N GLN A 76 -13.26 11.44 3.68
CA GLN A 76 -11.93 12.04 3.56
C GLN A 76 -10.84 10.98 3.69
N PHE A 77 -10.13 10.73 2.61
CA PHE A 77 -8.97 9.84 2.54
C PHE A 77 -7.69 10.61 2.92
N CYS A 78 -7.45 10.75 4.20
CA CYS A 78 -6.31 11.52 4.72
C CYS A 78 -5.99 11.14 6.16
N MET A 79 -4.88 11.67 6.67
CA MET A 79 -4.55 11.54 8.09
C MET A 79 -5.52 12.36 8.96
N PRO A 80 -5.83 11.95 10.18
CA PRO A 80 -6.83 12.60 11.04
C PRO A 80 -6.62 14.11 11.26
N HIS A 81 -5.36 14.56 11.32
CA HIS A 81 -5.05 15.98 11.49
C HIS A 81 -5.32 16.83 10.23
N GLN A 82 -5.56 16.19 9.10
CA GLN A 82 -5.84 16.84 7.81
C GLN A 82 -7.33 16.88 7.47
N VAL A 83 -8.16 16.25 8.30
CA VAL A 83 -9.61 16.28 8.11
C VAL A 83 -10.13 17.69 8.29
N VAL A 84 -10.96 18.11 7.35
CA VAL A 84 -11.67 19.40 7.38
C VAL A 84 -13.09 19.17 7.80
N ALA A 85 -13.59 19.99 8.71
CA ALA A 85 -14.99 19.95 9.12
C ALA A 85 -15.92 20.18 7.90
N SER A 86 -16.97 19.37 7.81
CA SER A 86 -17.85 19.31 6.64
C SER A 86 -19.13 20.13 6.80
N GLY A 87 -19.15 21.08 7.73
CA GLY A 87 -20.34 21.88 8.06
C GLY A 87 -21.44 21.02 8.68
N SER A 88 -22.64 21.03 8.09
CA SER A 88 -23.76 20.18 8.53
C SER A 88 -23.71 18.74 8.03
N ARG A 89 -22.75 18.39 7.17
CA ARG A 89 -22.60 17.05 6.60
C ARG A 89 -21.90 16.11 7.57
N LEU A 90 -22.16 14.81 7.45
CA LEU A 90 -21.41 13.78 8.17
C LEU A 90 -19.95 13.80 7.72
N THR A 91 -19.03 13.77 8.67
CA THR A 91 -17.61 13.78 8.43
C THR A 91 -17.05 12.38 8.69
N VAL A 92 -16.68 11.69 7.62
CA VAL A 92 -16.09 10.36 7.67
C VAL A 92 -14.61 10.43 7.30
N ASN A 93 -13.74 9.93 8.17
CA ASN A 93 -12.31 9.84 7.90
C ASN A 93 -11.91 8.38 7.64
N TYR A 94 -11.50 8.08 6.43
CA TYR A 94 -10.82 6.83 6.12
C TYR A 94 -9.31 7.07 6.20
N THR A 95 -8.66 6.41 7.15
CA THR A 95 -7.25 6.66 7.47
C THR A 95 -6.47 5.38 7.68
N MET A 96 -5.14 5.49 7.62
CA MET A 96 -4.18 4.40 7.85
C MET A 96 -3.08 4.90 8.78
N PHE A 97 -2.58 4.01 9.61
CA PHE A 97 -1.38 4.23 10.40
C PHE A 97 -0.60 2.92 10.50
N GLU A 98 0.70 3.00 10.30
CA GLU A 98 1.55 1.83 10.08
C GLU A 98 2.45 1.52 11.28
N ALA A 99 2.07 1.99 12.47
CA ALA A 99 2.77 1.78 13.74
C ALA A 99 1.77 1.70 14.90
N CYS A 100 2.24 1.39 16.10
CA CYS A 100 1.44 1.41 17.33
C CYS A 100 2.22 2.04 18.49
N PRO A 101 1.53 2.73 19.44
CA PRO A 101 0.11 3.11 19.36
C PRO A 101 -0.13 4.19 18.30
N VAL A 102 -1.41 4.39 17.95
CA VAL A 102 -1.84 5.56 17.17
C VAL A 102 -1.55 6.82 17.97
N PRO A 103 -1.01 7.89 17.36
CA PRO A 103 -0.71 9.13 18.07
C PRO A 103 -1.92 9.69 18.83
N ALA A 104 -1.75 10.05 20.08
CA ALA A 104 -2.85 10.54 20.94
C ALA A 104 -3.58 11.74 20.32
N GLY A 105 -2.86 12.62 19.60
CA GLY A 105 -3.43 13.73 18.87
C GLY A 105 -4.37 13.30 17.72
N TRP A 106 -4.13 12.14 17.12
CA TRP A 106 -5.00 11.56 16.09
C TRP A 106 -6.29 11.02 16.71
N VAL A 107 -6.17 10.29 17.83
CA VAL A 107 -7.33 9.79 18.58
C VAL A 107 -8.21 10.96 19.04
N ALA A 108 -7.60 12.01 19.61
CA ALA A 108 -8.32 13.21 20.04
C ALA A 108 -9.04 13.89 18.85
N ARG A 109 -8.34 14.05 17.72
CA ARG A 109 -8.90 14.65 16.51
C ARG A 109 -10.02 13.81 15.92
N GLY A 110 -9.86 12.48 15.88
CA GLY A 110 -10.86 11.54 15.40
C GLY A 110 -12.20 11.65 16.13
N ARG A 111 -12.19 12.05 17.40
CA ARG A 111 -13.42 12.27 18.19
C ARG A 111 -14.34 13.36 17.64
N SER A 112 -13.82 14.27 16.81
CA SER A 112 -14.61 15.29 16.11
C SER A 112 -15.21 14.82 14.77
N HIS A 113 -14.90 13.59 14.32
CA HIS A 113 -15.47 12.97 13.13
C HIS A 113 -16.68 12.12 13.52
N ASP A 114 -17.67 11.98 12.65
CA ASP A 114 -18.82 11.11 12.90
C ASP A 114 -18.40 9.65 12.84
N LEU A 115 -17.44 9.30 11.96
CA LEU A 115 -16.90 7.95 11.82
C LEU A 115 -15.43 7.97 11.40
N VAL A 116 -14.65 7.06 11.96
CA VAL A 116 -13.32 6.69 11.46
C VAL A 116 -13.40 5.32 10.80
N ILE A 117 -12.83 5.18 9.61
CA ILE A 117 -12.68 3.91 8.90
C ILE A 117 -11.20 3.59 8.76
N VAL A 118 -10.85 2.34 9.00
CA VAL A 118 -9.48 1.82 8.87
C VAL A 118 -9.48 0.53 8.04
N PRO A 119 -8.39 0.19 7.35
CA PRO A 119 -8.40 -0.95 6.42
C PRO A 119 -8.36 -2.32 7.10
N THR A 120 -7.85 -2.42 8.33
CA THR A 120 -7.59 -3.71 8.97
C THR A 120 -8.05 -3.73 10.43
N GLU A 121 -8.31 -4.93 10.93
CA GLU A 121 -8.66 -5.11 12.35
C GLU A 121 -7.47 -4.74 13.25
N SER A 122 -6.23 -5.00 12.85
CA SER A 122 -5.05 -4.57 13.60
C SER A 122 -5.01 -3.04 13.74
N SER A 123 -5.27 -2.30 12.68
CA SER A 123 -5.38 -0.84 12.75
C SER A 123 -6.51 -0.40 13.68
N ARG A 124 -7.67 -1.08 13.63
CA ARG A 124 -8.79 -0.81 14.55
C ARG A 124 -8.39 -1.02 16.00
N GLN A 125 -7.70 -2.11 16.32
CA GLN A 125 -7.22 -2.38 17.67
C GLN A 125 -6.26 -1.32 18.20
N PHE A 126 -5.39 -0.74 17.35
CA PHE A 126 -4.50 0.34 17.76
C PHE A 126 -5.25 1.62 18.13
N TRP A 127 -6.33 1.93 17.41
CA TRP A 127 -7.21 3.05 17.74
C TRP A 127 -7.96 2.81 19.06
N LEU A 128 -8.48 1.60 19.28
CA LEU A 128 -9.18 1.22 20.53
C LEU A 128 -8.23 1.26 21.72
N ALA A 129 -7.01 0.76 21.57
CA ALA A 129 -5.98 0.82 22.61
C ALA A 129 -5.60 2.28 22.97
N GLY A 130 -5.73 3.21 22.02
CA GLY A 130 -5.60 4.65 22.24
C GLY A 130 -6.84 5.29 22.88
N GLY A 131 -7.88 4.52 23.22
CA GLY A 131 -9.11 5.00 23.86
C GLY A 131 -10.12 5.60 22.90
N TYR A 132 -10.07 5.24 21.61
CA TYR A 132 -11.09 5.67 20.64
C TYR A 132 -12.39 4.87 20.84
N PRO A 133 -13.60 5.48 20.72
CA PRO A 133 -14.86 4.80 20.91
C PRO A 133 -15.09 3.65 19.90
N PRO A 134 -15.46 2.44 20.35
CA PRO A 134 -15.60 1.27 19.48
C PRO A 134 -16.80 1.36 18.51
N ASP A 135 -17.81 2.11 18.87
CA ASP A 135 -19.00 2.40 18.06
C ASP A 135 -18.75 3.40 16.92
N ARG A 136 -17.65 4.17 17.00
CA ARG A 136 -17.30 5.21 16.03
C ARG A 136 -16.11 4.83 15.12
N ILE A 137 -15.77 3.55 15.06
CA ILE A 137 -14.74 3.04 14.16
C ILE A 137 -15.22 1.77 13.46
N ARG A 138 -14.98 1.68 12.16
CA ARG A 138 -15.32 0.52 11.32
C ARG A 138 -14.10 0.07 10.53
N THR A 139 -14.08 -1.21 10.19
CA THR A 139 -13.05 -1.78 9.32
C THR A 139 -13.59 -1.93 7.91
N CYS A 140 -12.86 -1.39 6.93
CA CYS A 140 -13.14 -1.54 5.51
C CYS A 140 -11.84 -1.85 4.77
N PRO A 141 -11.55 -3.12 4.46
CA PRO A 141 -10.38 -3.49 3.67
C PRO A 141 -10.36 -2.84 2.30
N LEU A 142 -9.16 -2.60 1.76
CA LEU A 142 -8.98 -2.22 0.36
C LEU A 142 -9.22 -3.41 -0.56
N GLY A 143 -9.14 -3.18 -1.85
CA GLY A 143 -9.27 -4.20 -2.88
C GLY A 143 -7.98 -4.44 -3.66
N ALA A 144 -7.98 -5.53 -4.41
CA ALA A 144 -7.07 -5.81 -5.50
C ALA A 144 -7.85 -5.93 -6.80
N ASP A 145 -7.26 -5.50 -7.92
CA ASP A 145 -7.80 -5.72 -9.26
C ASP A 145 -7.27 -7.04 -9.80
N VAL A 146 -7.98 -8.14 -9.46
CA VAL A 146 -7.57 -9.50 -9.85
C VAL A 146 -7.75 -9.78 -11.35
N ASP A 147 -8.49 -8.97 -12.08
CA ASP A 147 -8.67 -9.11 -13.52
C ASP A 147 -7.53 -8.44 -14.28
N ARG A 148 -7.04 -7.34 -13.78
CA ARG A 148 -5.92 -6.58 -14.31
C ARG A 148 -4.58 -7.20 -13.94
N PHE A 149 -4.38 -7.52 -12.66
CA PHE A 149 -3.21 -8.23 -12.16
C PHE A 149 -3.52 -9.73 -12.14
N ARG A 150 -3.07 -10.44 -13.16
CA ARG A 150 -3.37 -11.88 -13.31
C ARG A 150 -2.23 -12.63 -13.96
N PRO A 151 -2.10 -13.94 -13.73
CA PRO A 151 -1.19 -14.78 -14.49
C PRO A 151 -1.45 -14.69 -16.00
N GLY A 152 -0.40 -14.79 -16.79
CA GLY A 152 -0.49 -14.75 -18.26
C GLY A 152 -0.47 -13.35 -18.87
N VAL A 153 -0.36 -12.29 -18.07
CA VAL A 153 -0.06 -10.95 -18.58
C VAL A 153 1.35 -10.96 -19.19
N PRO A 154 1.56 -10.38 -20.39
CA PRO A 154 2.89 -10.27 -20.98
C PRO A 154 3.85 -9.50 -20.05
N PRO A 155 5.03 -10.07 -19.77
CA PRO A 155 6.01 -9.39 -18.90
C PRO A 155 6.60 -8.17 -19.59
N LEU A 156 6.89 -7.13 -18.82
CA LEU A 156 7.68 -6.01 -19.30
C LEU A 156 9.10 -6.47 -19.64
N ALA A 157 9.60 -6.03 -20.77
CA ALA A 157 11.00 -6.18 -21.13
C ALA A 157 11.86 -5.24 -20.25
N LEU A 158 12.58 -5.81 -19.29
CA LEU A 158 13.49 -5.08 -18.41
C LEU A 158 14.91 -5.54 -18.66
N ALA A 159 15.83 -4.59 -18.74
CA ALA A 159 17.27 -4.88 -18.79
C ALA A 159 17.86 -4.82 -17.38
N GLY A 160 18.49 -5.89 -16.95
CA GLY A 160 19.27 -5.94 -15.73
C GLY A 160 20.62 -5.22 -15.87
N PRO A 161 21.44 -5.19 -14.82
CA PRO A 161 22.81 -4.69 -14.88
C PRO A 161 23.59 -5.39 -15.99
N ALA A 162 24.53 -4.67 -16.62
CA ALA A 162 25.31 -5.13 -17.77
C ALA A 162 24.48 -5.56 -19.00
N GLY A 163 23.19 -5.17 -19.08
CA GLY A 163 22.33 -5.41 -20.23
C GLY A 163 21.73 -6.82 -20.34
N ARG A 164 22.01 -7.73 -19.38
CA ARG A 164 21.32 -9.04 -19.35
C ARG A 164 19.83 -8.85 -19.14
N PRO A 165 18.95 -9.42 -19.98
CA PRO A 165 17.49 -9.33 -19.79
C PRO A 165 17.07 -9.91 -18.43
N VAL A 166 16.12 -9.28 -17.76
CA VAL A 166 15.55 -9.78 -16.50
C VAL A 166 14.90 -11.16 -16.69
N SER A 167 14.32 -11.43 -17.85
CA SER A 167 13.73 -12.73 -18.22
C SER A 167 14.72 -13.89 -18.16
N ASP A 168 16.02 -13.63 -18.31
CA ASP A 168 17.05 -14.66 -18.36
C ASP A 168 17.50 -15.14 -16.98
N TYR A 169 17.02 -14.51 -15.91
CA TYR A 169 17.24 -14.98 -14.54
C TYR A 169 16.13 -15.95 -14.13
N ARG A 170 16.52 -17.05 -13.50
CA ARG A 170 15.55 -18.05 -13.01
C ARG A 170 14.69 -17.51 -11.87
N VAL A 171 15.29 -16.83 -10.90
CA VAL A 171 14.59 -16.24 -9.77
C VAL A 171 14.61 -14.73 -9.90
N ARG A 172 13.42 -14.15 -10.04
CA ARG A 172 13.23 -12.70 -10.22
C ARG A 172 12.38 -12.18 -9.07
N VAL A 173 13.03 -11.49 -8.14
CA VAL A 173 12.40 -10.97 -6.92
C VAL A 173 12.05 -9.50 -7.12
N LEU A 174 10.80 -9.12 -6.93
CA LEU A 174 10.32 -7.75 -7.08
C LEU A 174 10.02 -7.15 -5.71
N ASN A 175 10.41 -5.88 -5.54
CA ASN A 175 9.91 -4.98 -4.51
C ASN A 175 9.46 -3.68 -5.15
N VAL A 176 8.29 -3.16 -4.74
CA VAL A 176 7.74 -1.89 -5.20
C VAL A 176 7.50 -1.01 -3.98
N CYS A 177 8.22 0.11 -3.86
CA CYS A 177 8.06 0.98 -2.69
C CYS A 177 8.47 2.43 -2.94
N GLU A 178 7.94 3.32 -2.13
CA GLU A 178 8.57 4.60 -1.81
C GLU A 178 9.57 4.36 -0.67
N PRO A 179 10.83 4.85 -0.74
CA PRO A 179 11.86 4.52 0.23
C PRO A 179 11.70 5.28 1.55
N GLN A 180 10.58 5.06 2.24
CA GLN A 180 10.33 5.56 3.60
C GLN A 180 11.04 4.66 4.63
N PRO A 181 11.39 5.17 5.84
CA PRO A 181 12.04 4.39 6.90
C PRO A 181 11.31 3.08 7.23
N ARG A 182 9.96 3.13 7.31
CA ARG A 182 9.13 1.96 7.60
C ARG A 182 9.17 0.88 6.52
N LYS A 183 9.41 1.25 5.25
CA LYS A 183 9.52 0.29 4.13
C LYS A 183 10.80 -0.54 4.19
N ASN A 184 11.75 -0.17 5.04
CA ASN A 184 12.96 -0.91 5.36
C ASN A 184 13.79 -1.36 4.13
N LEU A 185 13.86 -0.49 3.11
CA LEU A 185 14.56 -0.83 1.87
C LEU A 185 16.06 -1.10 2.11
N VAL A 186 16.69 -0.40 3.05
CA VAL A 186 18.11 -0.64 3.40
C VAL A 186 18.28 -2.04 4.00
N GLY A 187 17.39 -2.46 4.90
CA GLY A 187 17.40 -3.82 5.46
C GLY A 187 17.13 -4.89 4.38
N LEU A 188 16.20 -4.62 3.46
CA LEU A 188 15.91 -5.51 2.35
C LEU A 188 17.14 -5.71 1.45
N VAL A 189 17.85 -4.65 1.08
CA VAL A 189 19.09 -4.74 0.29
C VAL A 189 20.21 -5.39 1.10
N ARG A 190 20.34 -5.09 2.39
CA ARG A 190 21.31 -5.77 3.29
C ARG A 190 21.08 -7.27 3.31
N THR A 191 19.84 -7.71 3.51
CA THR A 191 19.48 -9.13 3.51
C THR A 191 19.79 -9.78 2.15
N TRP A 192 19.50 -9.08 1.04
CA TRP A 192 19.89 -9.56 -0.30
C TRP A 192 21.39 -9.77 -0.42
N LEU A 193 22.19 -8.79 0.01
CA LEU A 193 23.66 -8.89 -0.02
C LEU A 193 24.20 -10.05 0.83
N THR A 194 23.60 -10.32 1.98
CA THR A 194 24.04 -11.42 2.85
C THR A 194 23.59 -12.78 2.36
N ALA A 195 22.41 -12.84 1.74
CA ALA A 195 21.82 -14.10 1.30
C ALA A 195 22.29 -14.58 -0.09
N THR A 196 22.89 -13.71 -0.91
CA THR A 196 23.17 -14.06 -2.32
C THR A 196 24.63 -13.90 -2.70
N SER A 197 25.02 -14.51 -3.82
CA SER A 197 26.34 -14.42 -4.45
C SER A 197 26.21 -14.02 -5.93
N PRO A 198 27.30 -13.57 -6.59
CA PRO A 198 27.27 -13.25 -8.02
C PRO A 198 26.94 -14.45 -8.92
N ASP A 199 27.16 -15.67 -8.44
CA ASP A 199 26.91 -16.91 -9.19
C ASP A 199 25.46 -17.38 -9.11
N ASP A 200 24.63 -16.74 -8.27
CA ASP A 200 23.22 -17.08 -8.18
C ASP A 200 22.46 -16.63 -9.44
N ASP A 201 21.68 -17.53 -10.02
CA ASP A 201 20.79 -17.21 -11.15
C ASP A 201 19.51 -16.50 -10.66
N ALA A 202 19.74 -15.35 -10.04
CA ALA A 202 18.72 -14.54 -9.39
C ALA A 202 18.97 -13.04 -9.62
N ILE A 203 17.89 -12.24 -9.59
CA ILE A 203 17.94 -10.78 -9.64
C ILE A 203 16.91 -10.17 -8.69
N LEU A 204 17.29 -9.10 -7.99
CA LEU A 204 16.37 -8.24 -7.25
C LEU A 204 16.00 -7.03 -8.10
N ILE A 205 14.70 -6.83 -8.30
CA ILE A 205 14.12 -5.68 -9.00
C ILE A 205 13.50 -4.77 -7.94
N VAL A 206 14.01 -3.56 -7.80
CA VAL A 206 13.49 -2.56 -6.87
C VAL A 206 12.89 -1.41 -7.67
N LYS A 207 11.56 -1.38 -7.77
CA LYS A 207 10.84 -0.26 -8.37
C LYS A 207 10.61 0.80 -7.30
N LEU A 208 11.25 1.94 -7.49
CA LEU A 208 11.20 3.07 -6.57
C LEU A 208 10.17 4.11 -7.02
N SER A 209 9.59 4.82 -6.05
CA SER A 209 8.88 6.07 -6.28
C SER A 209 9.64 7.17 -5.52
N LEU A 210 10.55 7.83 -6.22
CA LEU A 210 11.38 8.89 -5.65
C LEU A 210 10.78 10.25 -6.00
N SER A 211 10.50 11.04 -4.99
CA SER A 211 9.87 12.37 -5.13
C SER A 211 10.85 13.45 -5.63
N SER A 212 12.16 13.22 -5.48
CA SER A 212 13.17 14.21 -5.85
C SER A 212 14.56 13.60 -6.01
N ARG A 213 15.47 14.36 -6.63
CA ARG A 213 16.90 13.99 -6.69
C ARG A 213 17.52 13.90 -5.29
N ALA A 214 17.10 14.76 -4.36
CA ALA A 214 17.60 14.73 -2.99
C ALA A 214 17.20 13.42 -2.28
N ALA A 215 15.98 12.95 -2.46
CA ALA A 215 15.53 11.66 -1.93
C ALA A 215 16.34 10.49 -2.51
N ALA A 216 16.65 10.53 -3.81
CA ALA A 216 17.53 9.55 -4.44
C ALA A 216 18.93 9.58 -3.83
N THR A 217 19.53 10.77 -3.71
CA THR A 217 20.87 10.94 -3.12
C THR A 217 20.92 10.40 -1.70
N ASP A 218 19.93 10.71 -0.87
CA ASP A 218 19.88 10.21 0.52
C ASP A 218 19.76 8.68 0.57
N LEU A 219 18.90 8.09 -0.25
CA LEU A 219 18.76 6.64 -0.33
C LEU A 219 20.10 5.97 -0.69
N PHE A 220 20.74 6.41 -1.78
CA PHE A 220 21.99 5.79 -2.22
C PHE A 220 23.14 6.05 -1.25
N ARG A 221 23.16 7.18 -0.54
CA ARG A 221 24.09 7.43 0.56
C ARG A 221 23.89 6.40 1.69
N ARG A 222 22.65 6.15 2.12
CA ARG A 222 22.34 5.14 3.15
C ARG A 222 22.73 3.72 2.70
N LEU A 223 22.48 3.37 1.46
CA LEU A 223 22.92 2.09 0.91
C LEU A 223 24.45 1.97 0.87
N ALA A 224 25.18 3.05 0.55
CA ALA A 224 26.65 3.05 0.58
C ALA A 224 27.19 2.87 2.00
N LEU A 225 26.63 3.57 2.98
CA LEU A 225 27.01 3.41 4.40
C LEU A 225 26.72 1.99 4.90
N MET A 226 25.60 1.41 4.52
CA MET A 226 25.24 0.02 4.87
C MET A 226 26.24 -0.95 4.27
N GLN A 227 26.63 -0.82 2.99
CA GLN A 227 27.64 -1.66 2.34
C GLN A 227 29.00 -1.53 3.05
N GLN A 228 29.39 -0.31 3.42
CA GLN A 228 30.62 -0.07 4.15
C GLN A 228 30.61 -0.74 5.53
N SER A 229 29.52 -0.60 6.29
CA SER A 229 29.39 -1.23 7.60
C SER A 229 29.35 -2.76 7.54
N LEU A 230 28.78 -3.31 6.46
CA LEU A 230 28.69 -4.75 6.22
C LEU A 230 30.03 -5.34 5.70
N GLY A 231 30.96 -4.49 5.21
CA GLY A 231 32.18 -4.96 4.53
C GLY A 231 31.90 -5.68 3.22
N ARG A 232 30.73 -5.46 2.62
CA ARG A 232 30.26 -6.18 1.42
C ARG A 232 29.52 -5.23 0.46
N SER A 233 29.81 -5.33 -0.82
CA SER A 233 29.23 -4.47 -1.86
C SER A 233 28.22 -5.20 -2.72
N LEU A 234 27.40 -4.44 -3.45
CA LEU A 234 26.44 -4.98 -4.44
C LEU A 234 27.12 -5.83 -5.51
N ALA A 235 28.40 -5.60 -5.85
CA ALA A 235 29.14 -6.41 -6.82
C ALA A 235 29.46 -7.83 -6.32
N GLN A 236 29.33 -8.09 -5.02
CA GLN A 236 29.58 -9.39 -4.38
C GLN A 236 28.30 -10.19 -4.09
N ALA A 237 27.19 -9.75 -4.65
CA ALA A 237 25.87 -10.38 -4.52
C ALA A 237 25.24 -10.61 -5.90
N ALA A 238 24.15 -11.33 -5.96
CA ALA A 238 23.32 -11.39 -7.17
C ALA A 238 22.85 -9.98 -7.58
N PRO A 239 22.67 -9.73 -8.89
CA PRO A 239 22.37 -8.41 -9.41
C PRO A 239 21.15 -7.74 -8.77
N VAL A 240 21.22 -6.40 -8.63
CA VAL A 240 20.09 -5.57 -8.20
C VAL A 240 19.79 -4.52 -9.27
N LEU A 241 18.57 -4.51 -9.79
CA LEU A 241 18.06 -3.51 -10.70
C LEU A 241 17.24 -2.47 -9.90
N PHE A 242 17.77 -1.27 -9.72
CA PHE A 242 16.98 -0.13 -9.23
C PHE A 242 16.36 0.61 -10.41
N THR A 243 15.06 0.83 -10.36
CA THR A 243 14.36 1.65 -11.37
C THR A 243 13.43 2.65 -10.70
N ASN A 244 13.53 3.90 -11.12
CA ASN A 244 12.60 4.99 -10.78
C ASN A 244 11.76 5.39 -12.00
N ARG A 245 11.67 4.52 -13.01
CA ARG A 245 10.81 4.76 -14.16
C ARG A 245 9.36 4.91 -13.70
N LEU A 246 8.69 5.92 -14.21
CA LEU A 246 7.24 6.05 -14.10
C LEU A 246 6.61 5.08 -15.09
N PHE A 247 5.90 4.10 -14.58
CA PHE A 247 5.10 3.19 -15.39
C PHE A 247 3.67 3.72 -15.42
N ALA A 248 3.07 3.71 -16.61
CA ALA A 248 1.63 3.94 -16.72
C ALA A 248 0.87 2.86 -15.95
N GLU A 249 -0.33 3.17 -15.48
CA GLU A 249 -1.16 2.18 -14.78
C GLU A 249 -1.33 0.89 -15.59
N ALA A 250 -1.44 0.99 -16.92
CA ALA A 250 -1.57 -0.18 -17.81
C ALA A 250 -0.29 -1.03 -17.92
N GLU A 251 0.89 -0.45 -17.62
CA GLU A 251 2.17 -1.17 -17.65
C GLU A 251 2.44 -1.94 -16.34
N MET A 252 1.85 -1.52 -15.23
CA MET A 252 2.12 -2.13 -13.90
C MET A 252 1.89 -3.64 -13.87
N PRO A 253 0.83 -4.22 -14.44
CA PRO A 253 0.69 -5.68 -14.47
C PRO A 253 1.86 -6.40 -15.15
N GLY A 254 2.42 -5.81 -16.21
CA GLY A 254 3.60 -6.34 -16.91
C GLY A 254 4.88 -6.30 -16.04
N LEU A 255 5.00 -5.32 -15.14
CA LEU A 255 6.10 -5.27 -14.18
C LEU A 255 6.04 -6.46 -13.20
N TYR A 256 4.87 -6.77 -12.66
CA TYR A 256 4.68 -7.95 -11.80
C TYR A 256 4.88 -9.24 -12.58
N ALA A 257 4.38 -9.32 -13.81
CA ALA A 257 4.57 -10.49 -14.67
C ALA A 257 6.06 -10.75 -15.03
N ALA A 258 6.92 -9.74 -14.96
CA ALA A 258 8.36 -9.90 -15.16
C ALA A 258 9.06 -10.59 -13.96
N ALA A 259 8.39 -10.69 -12.81
CA ALA A 259 8.92 -11.29 -11.60
C ALA A 259 8.39 -12.72 -11.38
N SER A 260 9.06 -13.48 -10.51
CA SER A 260 8.61 -14.79 -10.01
C SER A 260 8.20 -14.72 -8.54
N HIS A 261 8.78 -13.77 -7.81
CA HIS A 261 8.54 -13.56 -6.37
C HIS A 261 8.31 -12.08 -6.09
N TYR A 262 7.51 -11.82 -5.09
CA TYR A 262 7.41 -10.50 -4.46
C TYR A 262 7.91 -10.58 -3.03
N TRP A 263 8.75 -9.63 -2.64
CA TRP A 263 9.38 -9.62 -1.33
C TRP A 263 9.28 -8.25 -0.66
N SER A 264 8.81 -8.22 0.56
CA SER A 264 8.78 -7.05 1.42
C SER A 264 9.42 -7.35 2.77
N LEU A 265 10.13 -6.37 3.32
CA LEU A 265 10.58 -6.34 4.72
C LEU A 265 10.09 -5.07 5.41
N SER A 266 8.92 -4.57 5.01
CA SER A 266 8.31 -3.41 5.64
C SER A 266 8.08 -3.64 7.13
N ARG A 267 8.27 -2.59 7.92
CA ARG A 267 8.09 -2.58 9.38
C ARG A 267 6.67 -2.23 9.79
N GLY A 268 5.86 -1.75 8.87
CA GLY A 268 4.47 -1.39 9.12
C GLY A 268 3.72 -1.00 7.86
N GLU A 269 2.52 -1.55 7.71
CA GLU A 269 1.64 -1.29 6.58
C GLU A 269 0.21 -1.07 7.05
N GLY A 270 -0.46 -0.13 6.41
CA GLY A 270 -1.91 -0.01 6.51
C GLY A 270 -2.63 -1.04 5.66
N TRP A 271 -2.08 -1.35 4.46
CA TRP A 271 -2.61 -2.38 3.55
C TRP A 271 -1.51 -3.06 2.72
N ASP A 272 -0.63 -2.32 2.08
CA ASP A 272 0.36 -2.74 1.08
C ASP A 272 -0.27 -3.18 -0.26
N LEU A 273 -0.74 -2.20 -1.05
CA LEU A 273 -1.28 -2.43 -2.39
C LEU A 273 -0.32 -3.24 -3.29
N PRO A 274 1.01 -2.94 -3.34
CA PRO A 274 1.94 -3.73 -4.12
C PRO A 274 1.98 -5.22 -3.77
N MET A 275 1.82 -5.58 -2.49
CA MET A 275 1.74 -6.99 -2.08
C MET A 275 0.47 -7.66 -2.61
N THR A 276 -0.68 -6.97 -2.55
CA THR A 276 -1.94 -7.51 -3.06
C THR A 276 -1.96 -7.58 -4.59
N GLU A 277 -1.32 -6.65 -5.29
CA GLU A 277 -1.11 -6.70 -6.73
C GLU A 277 -0.23 -7.89 -7.14
N ALA A 278 0.87 -8.12 -6.39
CA ALA A 278 1.74 -9.28 -6.59
C ALA A 278 1.01 -10.62 -6.35
N ALA A 279 0.21 -10.69 -5.28
CA ALA A 279 -0.63 -11.85 -4.99
C ALA A 279 -1.65 -12.09 -6.11
N ALA A 280 -2.31 -11.04 -6.61
CA ALA A 280 -3.25 -11.11 -7.73
C ALA A 280 -2.56 -11.56 -9.04
N ALA A 281 -1.32 -11.14 -9.28
CA ALA A 281 -0.51 -11.55 -10.41
C ALA A 281 0.00 -13.00 -10.30
N GLY A 282 -0.19 -13.67 -9.15
CA GLY A 282 0.21 -15.06 -8.92
C GLY A 282 1.69 -15.24 -8.55
N LEU A 283 2.36 -14.20 -8.07
CA LEU A 283 3.74 -14.31 -7.61
C LEU A 283 3.82 -15.10 -6.29
N ARG A 284 4.96 -15.76 -6.06
CA ARG A 284 5.30 -16.28 -4.74
C ARG A 284 5.62 -15.13 -3.80
N LEU A 285 5.08 -15.17 -2.59
CA LEU A 285 5.13 -14.05 -1.66
C LEU A 285 6.03 -14.34 -0.47
N ILE A 286 6.94 -13.41 -0.16
CA ILE A 286 7.73 -13.37 1.05
C ILE A 286 7.40 -12.08 1.77
N ALA A 287 6.76 -12.16 2.94
CA ALA A 287 6.20 -11.01 3.65
C ALA A 287 6.44 -11.07 5.16
N PRO A 288 6.54 -9.93 5.85
CA PRO A 288 6.59 -9.92 7.31
C PRO A 288 5.30 -10.43 7.95
N ARG A 289 5.43 -11.11 9.10
CA ARG A 289 4.30 -11.61 9.89
C ARG A 289 3.79 -10.53 10.84
N HIS A 290 3.09 -9.54 10.31
CA HIS A 290 2.47 -8.50 11.14
C HIS A 290 1.35 -7.74 10.41
N THR A 291 0.54 -7.03 11.18
CA THR A 291 -0.45 -6.01 10.78
C THR A 291 -1.27 -6.35 9.53
N ALA A 292 -1.21 -5.51 8.50
CA ALA A 292 -2.02 -5.64 7.30
C ALA A 292 -1.80 -6.96 6.56
N TYR A 293 -0.58 -7.48 6.54
CA TYR A 293 -0.28 -8.74 5.86
C TYR A 293 -1.13 -9.89 6.38
N LEU A 294 -1.35 -9.98 7.71
CA LEU A 294 -2.15 -11.03 8.33
C LEU A 294 -3.66 -10.91 8.07
N THR A 295 -4.11 -9.85 7.42
CA THR A 295 -5.49 -9.71 6.96
C THR A 295 -5.78 -10.59 5.74
N TYR A 296 -4.79 -10.75 4.86
CA TYR A 296 -4.97 -11.45 3.59
C TYR A 296 -3.91 -12.54 3.31
N LEU A 297 -2.86 -12.66 4.13
CA LEU A 297 -1.83 -13.71 4.04
C LEU A 297 -1.78 -14.55 5.30
N ASP A 298 -1.43 -15.82 5.12
CA ASP A 298 -1.01 -16.78 6.12
C ASP A 298 0.05 -17.74 5.55
N ASP A 299 0.44 -18.75 6.32
CA ASP A 299 1.46 -19.72 5.90
C ASP A 299 1.02 -20.62 4.74
N ASP A 300 -0.28 -20.68 4.44
CA ASP A 300 -0.78 -21.45 3.31
C ASP A 300 -0.49 -20.77 1.97
N VAL A 301 -0.44 -19.44 1.94
CA VAL A 301 -0.33 -18.64 0.70
C VAL A 301 0.95 -17.82 0.58
N ALA A 302 1.70 -17.62 1.68
CA ALA A 302 2.92 -16.81 1.68
C ALA A 302 3.98 -17.39 2.63
N GLN A 303 5.26 -17.12 2.33
CA GLN A 303 6.35 -17.29 3.29
C GLN A 303 6.36 -16.11 4.25
N LEU A 304 5.87 -16.32 5.47
CA LEU A 304 5.81 -15.27 6.47
C LEU A 304 7.07 -15.22 7.34
N ILE A 305 7.69 -14.04 7.38
CA ILE A 305 8.92 -13.78 8.14
C ILE A 305 8.56 -13.32 9.54
N PRO A 306 9.04 -13.97 10.60
CA PRO A 306 8.84 -13.52 11.97
C PRO A 306 9.22 -12.06 12.15
N SER A 307 8.46 -11.34 12.98
CA SER A 307 8.69 -9.92 13.23
C SER A 307 8.48 -9.61 14.71
N ARG A 308 9.27 -8.69 15.25
CA ARG A 308 9.13 -8.24 16.64
C ARG A 308 8.87 -6.74 16.70
N LEU A 309 8.15 -6.29 17.72
CA LEU A 309 7.97 -4.87 17.98
C LEU A 309 9.28 -4.25 18.48
N GLU A 310 9.61 -3.09 17.93
CA GLU A 310 10.73 -2.25 18.37
C GLU A 310 10.36 -0.77 18.26
N PRO A 311 11.03 0.14 18.98
CA PRO A 311 10.84 1.57 18.80
C PRO A 311 11.04 1.97 17.34
N ALA A 312 10.19 2.88 16.83
CA ALA A 312 10.29 3.35 15.47
C ALA A 312 11.56 4.18 15.28
N ASP A 313 12.50 3.69 14.48
CA ASP A 313 13.71 4.43 14.12
C ASP A 313 13.44 5.34 12.93
N THR A 314 13.28 6.62 13.23
CA THR A 314 13.07 7.69 12.24
C THR A 314 14.31 8.56 12.04
N SER A 315 15.47 8.10 12.49
CA SER A 315 16.73 8.85 12.45
C SER A 315 17.01 9.38 11.04
N GLY A 316 17.37 10.64 10.95
CA GLY A 316 17.67 11.32 9.69
C GLY A 316 16.46 11.61 8.81
N THR A 317 15.22 11.43 9.30
CA THR A 317 14.00 11.67 8.55
C THR A 317 12.99 12.49 9.38
N PRO A 318 13.16 13.84 9.47
CA PRO A 318 12.37 14.68 10.38
C PRO A 318 10.84 14.58 10.21
N TRP A 319 10.35 14.42 8.98
CA TRP A 319 8.92 14.26 8.73
C TRP A 319 8.37 12.93 9.29
N ALA A 320 9.19 11.87 9.27
CA ALA A 320 8.80 10.58 9.85
C ALA A 320 8.80 10.65 11.38
N ALA A 321 9.75 11.38 11.98
CA ALA A 321 9.76 11.64 13.42
C ALA A 321 8.47 12.31 13.87
N ALA A 322 7.99 13.32 13.13
CA ALA A 322 6.73 14.00 13.45
C ALA A 322 5.50 13.07 13.47
N LEU A 323 5.55 11.94 12.74
CA LEU A 323 4.45 10.97 12.67
C LEU A 323 4.65 9.78 13.63
N PHE A 324 5.87 9.29 13.78
CA PHE A 324 6.15 8.00 14.43
C PHE A 324 6.92 8.13 15.76
N ASP A 325 7.23 9.36 16.22
CA ASP A 325 7.90 9.54 17.49
C ASP A 325 7.08 8.97 18.66
N GLY A 326 7.73 8.16 19.50
CA GLY A 326 7.07 7.42 20.57
C GLY A 326 6.25 6.20 20.13
N SER A 327 6.19 5.90 18.83
CA SER A 327 5.54 4.70 18.31
C SER A 327 6.52 3.53 18.19
N GLN A 328 5.95 2.35 17.99
CA GLN A 328 6.66 1.12 17.69
C GLN A 328 6.21 0.58 16.33
N TRP A 329 7.11 -0.08 15.64
CA TRP A 329 6.81 -0.86 14.44
C TRP A 329 7.45 -2.24 14.52
N TRP A 330 7.20 -3.09 13.54
CA TRP A 330 7.68 -4.47 13.51
C TRP A 330 9.00 -4.55 12.76
N ALA A 331 10.04 -5.06 13.43
CA ALA A 331 11.29 -5.41 12.76
C ALA A 331 11.20 -6.86 12.25
N PRO A 332 11.17 -7.09 10.94
CA PRO A 332 11.29 -8.43 10.39
C PRO A 332 12.65 -9.04 10.73
N ASP A 333 12.67 -10.34 11.00
CA ASP A 333 13.89 -11.11 11.22
C ASP A 333 14.64 -11.26 9.90
N GLU A 334 15.78 -10.57 9.78
CA GLU A 334 16.58 -10.58 8.54
C GLU A 334 17.25 -11.92 8.28
N ASP A 335 17.59 -12.70 9.31
CA ASP A 335 18.15 -14.05 9.13
C ASP A 335 17.11 -15.03 8.59
N ALA A 336 15.90 -14.98 9.13
CA ALA A 336 14.77 -15.75 8.60
C ALA A 336 14.42 -15.31 7.16
N ALA A 337 14.51 -14.02 6.85
CA ALA A 337 14.30 -13.52 5.51
C ALA A 337 15.40 -13.97 4.55
N ALA A 338 16.66 -13.99 4.97
CA ALA A 338 17.78 -14.52 4.19
C ALA A 338 17.61 -16.01 3.90
N GLN A 339 17.16 -16.79 4.87
CA GLN A 339 16.85 -18.21 4.68
C GLN A 339 15.70 -18.42 3.69
N ALA A 340 14.63 -17.63 3.79
CA ALA A 340 13.51 -17.70 2.85
C ALA A 340 13.96 -17.40 1.41
N LEU A 341 14.81 -16.40 1.23
CA LEU A 341 15.41 -16.09 -0.07
C LEU A 341 16.29 -17.22 -0.60
N ARG A 342 17.15 -17.79 0.25
CA ARG A 342 17.98 -18.95 -0.16
C ARG A 342 17.12 -20.12 -0.60
N HIS A 343 16.06 -20.45 0.14
CA HIS A 343 15.12 -21.51 -0.27
C HIS A 343 14.51 -21.24 -1.64
N ALA A 344 14.11 -19.98 -1.91
CA ALA A 344 13.59 -19.59 -3.23
C ALA A 344 14.64 -19.73 -4.33
N ILE A 345 15.88 -19.27 -4.08
CA ILE A 345 16.99 -19.32 -5.03
C ILE A 345 17.44 -20.76 -5.27
N ASP A 346 17.47 -21.60 -4.26
CA ASP A 346 17.90 -23.00 -4.37
C ASP A 346 16.81 -23.94 -4.94
N GLY A 347 15.60 -23.41 -5.16
CA GLY A 347 14.47 -24.16 -5.69
C GLY A 347 13.79 -25.06 -4.65
N HIS A 348 13.96 -24.76 -3.38
CA HIS A 348 13.35 -25.48 -2.25
C HIS A 348 12.02 -24.84 -1.78
N ASP A 349 11.50 -23.88 -2.53
CA ASP A 349 10.21 -23.27 -2.26
C ASP A 349 9.11 -24.33 -2.25
N GLN A 350 8.40 -24.38 -1.13
CA GLN A 350 7.23 -25.25 -1.02
C GLN A 350 6.09 -24.69 -1.86
N PRO A 351 5.35 -25.54 -2.60
CA PRO A 351 4.12 -25.14 -3.23
C PRO A 351 3.13 -24.62 -2.18
N ARG A 352 2.50 -23.49 -2.47
CA ARG A 352 1.53 -22.86 -1.60
C ARG A 352 0.20 -22.71 -2.33
N ALA A 353 -0.87 -22.58 -1.56
CA ALA A 353 -2.17 -22.24 -2.11
C ALA A 353 -2.12 -20.85 -2.79
N SER A 354 -3.09 -20.60 -3.67
CA SER A 354 -3.14 -19.35 -4.43
C SER A 354 -3.58 -18.19 -3.54
N ALA A 355 -2.69 -17.25 -3.27
CA ALA A 355 -3.05 -15.98 -2.63
C ALA A 355 -4.04 -15.18 -3.49
N ARG A 356 -3.97 -15.32 -4.84
CA ARG A 356 -4.92 -14.73 -5.76
C ARG A 356 -6.36 -15.19 -5.50
N ASP A 357 -6.58 -16.49 -5.29
CA ASP A 357 -7.93 -17.02 -5.07
C ASP A 357 -8.52 -16.45 -3.77
N ARG A 358 -7.71 -16.28 -2.74
CA ARG A 358 -8.11 -15.61 -1.50
C ARG A 358 -8.50 -14.16 -1.72
N LEU A 359 -7.71 -13.41 -2.50
CA LEU A 359 -8.05 -12.02 -2.83
C LEU A 359 -9.34 -11.95 -3.67
N ALA A 360 -9.48 -12.79 -4.68
CA ALA A 360 -10.68 -12.84 -5.51
C ALA A 360 -11.95 -13.17 -4.69
N ALA A 361 -11.82 -14.04 -3.69
CA ALA A 361 -12.94 -14.40 -2.83
C ALA A 361 -13.37 -13.27 -1.86
N SER A 362 -12.45 -12.42 -1.39
CA SER A 362 -12.75 -11.55 -0.23
C SER A 362 -12.24 -10.11 -0.32
N PHE A 363 -11.28 -9.82 -1.21
CA PHE A 363 -10.56 -8.55 -1.22
C PHE A 363 -10.43 -7.96 -2.63
N THR A 364 -11.54 -7.86 -3.35
CA THR A 364 -11.60 -7.13 -4.63
C THR A 364 -12.12 -5.71 -4.42
N TRP A 365 -11.81 -4.80 -5.35
CA TRP A 365 -12.33 -3.43 -5.29
C TRP A 365 -13.87 -3.34 -5.30
N PRO A 366 -14.62 -4.16 -6.08
CA PRO A 366 -16.07 -4.22 -5.96
C PRO A 366 -16.57 -4.57 -4.55
N GLN A 367 -15.91 -5.53 -3.88
CA GLN A 367 -16.27 -5.92 -2.51
C GLN A 367 -15.89 -4.83 -1.49
N ALA A 368 -14.73 -4.16 -1.66
CA ALA A 368 -14.33 -3.03 -0.84
C ALA A 368 -15.34 -1.88 -0.94
N ALA A 369 -15.74 -1.51 -2.16
CA ALA A 369 -16.75 -0.49 -2.38
C ALA A 369 -18.13 -0.88 -1.81
N ALA A 370 -18.55 -2.14 -1.95
CA ALA A 370 -19.81 -2.60 -1.36
C ALA A 370 -19.81 -2.52 0.17
N ARG A 371 -18.70 -2.90 0.81
CA ARG A 371 -18.54 -2.74 2.27
C ARG A 371 -18.58 -1.27 2.69
N LEU A 372 -17.90 -0.40 1.95
CA LEU A 372 -17.89 1.03 2.23
C LEU A 372 -19.29 1.63 2.08
N THR A 373 -20.02 1.25 1.04
CA THR A 373 -21.43 1.66 0.83
C THR A 373 -22.33 1.23 2.01
N GLY A 374 -22.18 -0.02 2.46
CA GLY A 374 -22.91 -0.52 3.65
C GLY A 374 -22.61 0.29 4.91
N ILE A 375 -21.33 0.55 5.19
CA ILE A 375 -20.88 1.35 6.34
C ILE A 375 -21.46 2.75 6.28
N LEU A 376 -21.49 3.39 5.11
CA LEU A 376 -22.06 4.73 4.95
C LEU A 376 -23.58 4.73 5.09
N ALA A 377 -24.27 3.72 4.57
CA ALA A 377 -25.71 3.56 4.73
C ALA A 377 -26.11 3.39 6.20
N ASP A 378 -25.38 2.56 6.95
CA ASP A 378 -25.59 2.39 8.39
C ASP A 378 -25.39 3.71 9.14
N LEU A 379 -24.30 4.45 8.84
CA LEU A 379 -24.02 5.74 9.45
C LEU A 379 -25.16 6.76 9.16
N HIS A 380 -25.65 6.80 7.93
CA HIS A 380 -26.76 7.67 7.56
C HIS A 380 -28.04 7.32 8.32
N ALA A 381 -28.34 6.02 8.45
CA ALA A 381 -29.49 5.54 9.22
C ALA A 381 -29.38 5.89 10.71
N GLU A 382 -28.19 5.73 11.31
CA GLU A 382 -27.91 6.10 12.71
C GLU A 382 -28.16 7.59 12.97
N HIS A 383 -28.00 8.45 11.97
CA HIS A 383 -28.22 9.89 12.06
C HIS A 383 -29.59 10.36 11.50
N GLY A 384 -30.46 9.43 11.09
CA GLY A 384 -31.77 9.76 10.52
C GLY A 384 -31.70 10.54 9.20
N ARG A 385 -30.62 10.35 8.40
CA ARG A 385 -30.37 11.03 7.14
C ARG A 385 -30.52 10.08 5.95
N PRO A 386 -30.92 10.57 4.77
CA PRO A 386 -30.89 9.75 3.55
C PRO A 386 -29.45 9.53 3.09
N PHE A 387 -29.21 8.35 2.51
CA PHE A 387 -27.94 8.05 1.83
C PHE A 387 -28.15 7.90 0.34
#